data_1d3bd6a75669c306a6ea1a93a6289422
#
_entry.id   1d3bd6a75669c306a6ea1a93a6289422
#
_cell.length_a   1.000
_cell.length_b   1.000
_cell.length_c   1.000
_cell.angle_alpha   90.00
_cell.angle_beta   90.00
_cell.angle_gamma   90.00
#
_symmetry.space_group_name_H-M   'P 1'
#
loop_
_entity.id
_entity.type
_entity.pdbx_description
1 polymer ?
#
loop_
_entity_poly.entity_id
_entity_poly.type
_entity_poly.pdbx_seq_one_letter_code
_entity_poly.pdbx_strand_id
1 'polypeptide(L)'
;MQKYSSKVALSSLLLVIFVISFASSAQEDTREILLERRNELQQNFLNLYDQERYQQSILTASEILNITQKIYGPESPNLINPLNNLASSYFMVGDFEQAIKLFFECIALIESKNNISPELISPLVALGLAFNKSEQYNKAVEIFKKALHINWVNSGFYNLEQVNIHDSLTESFIGLKNLEEANHHQSFQLGIYNNHFGKDSIKVDESLEKLAKWYKRSGQILSARLVLEELLDRQVNRDQASKELIKTLQNISFSHRREGISMYDSVSPLKKALNLFAEYQNQDLRLKLEILLDLGDTYTSYGRVSSAVKAYQDCWQLIEEDSTLRPEIEERFSQPVRVRSIFIPKRYPLNQPIENKQDYKQGFLTVRFDVETTGKTNKVSIIESDPSELLDRVALSAIKSTIYRPTYIDAEAQRSEGLTIRHEFTYRQAVEEFTEPTEPVIEDKPLENPIA
;
A
#
# COMPACT_ATOMS: atom_id res chain seq x y z
N MET A 1 -52.47 -74.19 12.12
CA MET A 1 -51.87 -73.00 12.73
C MET A 1 -50.77 -72.32 11.86
N GLN A 2 -50.19 -72.89 10.80
CA GLN A 2 -49.08 -72.31 10.02
C GLN A 2 -49.47 -71.31 8.92
N LYS A 3 -50.74 -71.22 8.47
CA LYS A 3 -51.15 -70.26 7.41
C LYS A 3 -51.49 -68.83 7.88
N TYR A 4 -51.66 -68.61 9.20
CA TYR A 4 -51.93 -67.30 9.77
C TYR A 4 -50.65 -66.49 10.07
N SER A 5 -49.55 -67.17 10.37
CA SER A 5 -48.25 -66.52 10.67
C SER A 5 -47.60 -65.85 9.45
N SER A 6 -47.77 -66.44 8.26
CA SER A 6 -47.17 -65.86 7.00
C SER A 6 -47.88 -64.61 6.48
N LYS A 7 -49.20 -64.49 6.71
CA LYS A 7 -49.98 -63.31 6.29
C LYS A 7 -49.68 -62.06 7.17
N VAL A 8 -49.48 -62.30 8.49
CA VAL A 8 -49.13 -61.21 9.44
C VAL A 8 -47.70 -60.69 9.17
N ALA A 9 -46.76 -61.61 8.89
CA ALA A 9 -45.37 -61.21 8.54
C ALA A 9 -45.29 -60.47 7.22
N LEU A 10 -46.11 -60.84 6.19
CA LEU A 10 -46.12 -60.13 4.91
C LEU A 10 -46.79 -58.74 5.01
N SER A 11 -47.84 -58.62 5.84
CA SER A 11 -48.53 -57.35 6.09
C SER A 11 -47.62 -56.35 6.88
N SER A 12 -46.87 -56.82 7.86
CA SER A 12 -45.89 -55.98 8.61
C SER A 12 -44.72 -55.55 7.72
N LEU A 13 -44.24 -56.42 6.82
CA LEU A 13 -43.15 -56.08 5.89
C LEU A 13 -43.59 -55.00 4.87
N LEU A 14 -44.85 -55.12 4.30
CA LEU A 14 -45.40 -54.10 3.40
C LEU A 14 -45.64 -52.78 4.11
N LEU A 15 -46.05 -52.74 5.37
CA LEU A 15 -46.21 -51.52 6.16
C LEU A 15 -44.89 -50.84 6.41
N VAL A 16 -43.81 -51.57 6.72
CA VAL A 16 -42.45 -51.06 6.88
C VAL A 16 -41.90 -50.48 5.56
N ILE A 17 -42.09 -51.17 4.45
CA ILE A 17 -41.68 -50.67 3.13
C ILE A 17 -42.45 -49.39 2.75
N PHE A 18 -43.75 -49.30 3.06
CA PHE A 18 -44.56 -48.13 2.79
C PHE A 18 -44.17 -46.94 3.67
N VAL A 19 -43.86 -47.15 4.94
CA VAL A 19 -43.36 -46.08 5.84
C VAL A 19 -41.97 -45.61 5.42
N ILE A 20 -41.09 -46.50 4.99
CA ILE A 20 -39.74 -46.13 4.48
C ILE A 20 -39.88 -45.34 3.17
N SER A 21 -40.76 -45.72 2.24
CA SER A 21 -40.95 -44.99 0.99
C SER A 21 -41.58 -43.60 1.21
N PHE A 22 -42.53 -43.46 2.16
CA PHE A 22 -43.11 -42.14 2.52
C PHE A 22 -42.09 -41.23 3.25
N ALA A 23 -41.24 -41.79 4.13
CA ALA A 23 -40.18 -41.06 4.78
C ALA A 23 -39.12 -40.59 3.76
N SER A 24 -38.78 -41.45 2.77
CA SER A 24 -37.86 -41.10 1.71
C SER A 24 -38.38 -39.98 0.81
N SER A 25 -39.68 -40.01 0.40
CA SER A 25 -40.34 -38.99 -0.41
C SER A 25 -40.40 -37.63 0.33
N ALA A 26 -40.80 -37.66 1.62
CA ALA A 26 -40.85 -36.43 2.45
C ALA A 26 -39.46 -35.80 2.69
N GLN A 27 -38.42 -36.63 2.74
CA GLN A 27 -37.05 -36.17 2.89
C GLN A 27 -36.53 -35.58 1.55
N GLU A 28 -36.94 -36.13 0.42
CA GLU A 28 -36.59 -35.65 -0.92
C GLU A 28 -37.26 -34.32 -1.21
N ASP A 29 -38.56 -34.17 -0.93
CA ASP A 29 -39.29 -32.87 -1.03
C ASP A 29 -38.65 -31.78 -0.15
N THR A 30 -38.25 -32.11 1.08
CA THR A 30 -37.59 -31.18 2.00
C THR A 30 -36.23 -30.74 1.44
N ARG A 31 -35.46 -31.65 0.84
CA ARG A 31 -34.16 -31.36 0.24
C ARG A 31 -34.29 -30.43 -0.98
N GLU A 32 -35.29 -30.63 -1.82
CA GLU A 32 -35.55 -29.80 -2.99
C GLU A 32 -35.89 -28.35 -2.60
N ILE A 33 -36.77 -28.18 -1.63
CA ILE A 33 -37.10 -26.86 -1.06
C ILE A 33 -35.84 -26.14 -0.50
N LEU A 34 -34.97 -26.87 0.21
CA LEU A 34 -33.75 -26.30 0.73
C LEU A 34 -32.75 -25.90 -0.38
N LEU A 35 -32.69 -26.66 -1.47
CA LEU A 35 -31.84 -26.34 -2.64
C LEU A 35 -32.34 -25.08 -3.35
N GLU A 36 -33.64 -24.96 -3.58
CA GLU A 36 -34.25 -23.74 -4.17
C GLU A 36 -33.94 -22.51 -3.29
N ARG A 37 -34.21 -22.62 -1.99
CA ARG A 37 -33.93 -21.53 -1.04
C ARG A 37 -32.45 -21.11 -1.03
N ARG A 38 -31.54 -22.10 -1.05
CA ARG A 38 -30.10 -21.83 -1.13
C ARG A 38 -29.74 -21.07 -2.40
N ASN A 39 -30.32 -21.43 -3.55
CA ASN A 39 -30.04 -20.79 -4.83
C ASN A 39 -30.57 -19.34 -4.85
N GLU A 40 -31.75 -19.08 -4.31
CA GLU A 40 -32.28 -17.69 -4.15
C GLU A 40 -31.33 -16.84 -3.27
N LEU A 41 -30.90 -17.41 -2.14
CA LEU A 41 -29.98 -16.74 -1.22
C LEU A 41 -28.62 -16.47 -1.87
N GLN A 42 -28.14 -17.38 -2.72
CA GLN A 42 -26.87 -17.20 -3.44
C GLN A 42 -26.94 -16.00 -4.39
N GLN A 43 -28.04 -15.82 -5.11
CA GLN A 43 -28.25 -14.65 -5.97
C GLN A 43 -28.34 -13.36 -5.14
N ASN A 44 -29.06 -13.41 -4.03
CA ASN A 44 -29.17 -12.27 -3.11
C ASN A 44 -27.81 -11.91 -2.50
N PHE A 45 -27.00 -12.90 -2.10
CA PHE A 45 -25.65 -12.71 -1.58
C PHE A 45 -24.77 -11.96 -2.59
N LEU A 46 -24.72 -12.41 -3.83
CA LEU A 46 -23.92 -11.77 -4.88
C LEU A 46 -24.34 -10.31 -5.07
N ASN A 47 -25.65 -10.06 -5.11
CA ASN A 47 -26.20 -8.72 -5.28
C ASN A 47 -25.83 -7.79 -4.09
N LEU A 48 -25.92 -8.29 -2.86
CA LEU A 48 -25.54 -7.55 -1.65
C LEU A 48 -24.04 -7.28 -1.61
N TYR A 49 -23.22 -8.25 -2.01
CA TYR A 49 -21.77 -8.12 -2.02
C TYR A 49 -21.30 -7.10 -3.07
N ASP A 50 -21.87 -7.14 -4.28
CA ASP A 50 -21.58 -6.20 -5.36
C ASP A 50 -22.02 -4.75 -5.02
N GLN A 51 -23.07 -4.60 -4.19
CA GLN A 51 -23.52 -3.31 -3.65
C GLN A 51 -22.73 -2.87 -2.41
N GLU A 52 -21.68 -3.56 -2.02
CA GLU A 52 -20.87 -3.29 -0.82
C GLU A 52 -21.66 -3.33 0.51
N ARG A 53 -22.83 -4.00 0.51
CA ARG A 53 -23.72 -4.16 1.69
C ARG A 53 -23.28 -5.35 2.53
N TYR A 54 -22.02 -5.33 2.97
CA TYR A 54 -21.34 -6.47 3.58
C TYR A 54 -21.98 -6.97 4.89
N GLN A 55 -22.54 -6.09 5.72
CA GLN A 55 -23.26 -6.52 6.93
C GLN A 55 -24.49 -7.38 6.62
N GLN A 56 -25.17 -7.10 5.52
CA GLN A 56 -26.33 -7.89 5.09
C GLN A 56 -25.87 -9.17 4.36
N SER A 57 -24.76 -9.11 3.64
CA SER A 57 -24.19 -10.29 2.99
C SER A 57 -23.75 -11.35 4.02
N ILE A 58 -23.28 -10.96 5.22
CA ILE A 58 -22.96 -11.89 6.31
C ILE A 58 -24.19 -12.72 6.71
N LEU A 59 -25.36 -12.09 6.90
CA LEU A 59 -26.57 -12.79 7.28
C LEU A 59 -26.98 -13.80 6.22
N THR A 60 -26.97 -13.38 4.96
CA THR A 60 -27.32 -14.24 3.82
C THR A 60 -26.32 -15.39 3.66
N ALA A 61 -25.00 -15.12 3.75
CA ALA A 61 -23.95 -16.15 3.65
C ALA A 61 -24.04 -17.16 4.80
N SER A 62 -24.39 -16.70 6.02
CA SER A 62 -24.59 -17.58 7.18
C SER A 62 -25.78 -18.52 6.96
N GLU A 63 -26.88 -18.02 6.38
CA GLU A 63 -28.05 -18.86 6.06
C GLU A 63 -27.69 -19.89 4.98
N ILE A 64 -26.96 -19.48 3.92
CA ILE A 64 -26.46 -20.38 2.87
C ILE A 64 -25.59 -21.49 3.46
N LEU A 65 -24.66 -21.16 4.36
CA LEU A 65 -23.78 -22.12 5.03
C LEU A 65 -24.60 -23.13 5.83
N ASN A 66 -25.57 -22.66 6.64
CA ASN A 66 -26.42 -23.53 7.45
C ASN A 66 -27.27 -24.47 6.58
N ILE A 67 -27.89 -23.96 5.52
CA ILE A 67 -28.67 -24.78 4.58
C ILE A 67 -27.75 -25.82 3.91
N THR A 68 -26.56 -25.42 3.47
CA THR A 68 -25.62 -26.32 2.82
C THR A 68 -25.15 -27.43 3.77
N GLN A 69 -24.91 -27.13 5.06
CA GLN A 69 -24.59 -28.12 6.07
C GLN A 69 -25.74 -29.11 6.30
N LYS A 70 -26.98 -28.64 6.31
CA LYS A 70 -28.16 -29.51 6.45
C LYS A 70 -28.33 -30.46 5.27
N ILE A 71 -28.03 -30.01 4.05
CA ILE A 71 -28.20 -30.82 2.83
C ILE A 71 -27.08 -31.84 2.67
N TYR A 72 -25.81 -31.45 2.95
CA TYR A 72 -24.63 -32.21 2.58
C TYR A 72 -23.80 -32.71 3.75
N GLY A 73 -24.10 -32.26 4.98
CA GLY A 73 -23.33 -32.58 6.19
C GLY A 73 -22.14 -31.62 6.43
N PRO A 74 -21.58 -31.62 7.67
CA PRO A 74 -20.61 -30.65 8.14
C PRO A 74 -19.20 -30.79 7.51
N GLU A 75 -18.87 -31.94 6.93
CA GLU A 75 -17.55 -32.19 6.32
C GLU A 75 -17.60 -32.19 4.78
N SER A 76 -18.72 -31.73 4.23
CA SER A 76 -18.92 -31.76 2.78
C SER A 76 -18.10 -30.68 2.07
N PRO A 77 -17.45 -31.01 0.92
CA PRO A 77 -16.81 -30.02 0.06
C PRO A 77 -17.74 -28.91 -0.45
N ASN A 78 -19.05 -29.18 -0.46
CA ASN A 78 -20.03 -28.16 -0.84
C ASN A 78 -20.04 -26.94 0.12
N LEU A 79 -19.39 -27.04 1.29
CA LEU A 79 -19.24 -25.95 2.25
C LEU A 79 -18.09 -24.98 1.91
N ILE A 80 -17.17 -25.36 1.02
CA ILE A 80 -15.99 -24.54 0.68
C ILE A 80 -16.41 -23.15 0.23
N ASN A 81 -17.30 -23.05 -0.77
CA ASN A 81 -17.76 -21.74 -1.28
C ASN A 81 -18.58 -20.97 -0.24
N PRO A 82 -19.57 -21.54 0.46
CA PRO A 82 -20.27 -20.85 1.55
C PRO A 82 -19.34 -20.32 2.65
N LEU A 83 -18.35 -21.11 3.09
CA LEU A 83 -17.37 -20.68 4.08
C LEU A 83 -16.51 -19.52 3.57
N ASN A 84 -16.00 -19.63 2.35
CA ASN A 84 -15.21 -18.58 1.73
C ASN A 84 -16.00 -17.27 1.55
N ASN A 85 -17.26 -17.35 1.14
CA ASN A 85 -18.14 -16.19 0.98
C ASN A 85 -18.43 -15.50 2.32
N LEU A 86 -18.73 -16.28 3.36
CA LEU A 86 -18.96 -15.76 4.70
C LEU A 86 -17.69 -15.12 5.29
N ALA A 87 -16.55 -15.80 5.14
CA ALA A 87 -15.24 -15.28 5.56
C ALA A 87 -14.89 -13.96 4.86
N SER A 88 -15.13 -13.90 3.53
CA SER A 88 -14.90 -12.68 2.73
C SER A 88 -15.79 -11.52 3.19
N SER A 89 -17.05 -11.80 3.54
CA SER A 89 -17.96 -10.76 4.06
C SER A 89 -17.49 -10.22 5.42
N TYR A 90 -17.03 -11.08 6.32
CA TYR A 90 -16.42 -10.65 7.59
C TYR A 90 -15.14 -9.86 7.37
N PHE A 91 -14.30 -10.26 6.43
CA PHE A 91 -13.09 -9.51 6.04
C PHE A 91 -13.44 -8.09 5.59
N MET A 92 -14.46 -7.93 4.74
CA MET A 92 -14.87 -6.63 4.19
C MET A 92 -15.45 -5.67 5.24
N VAL A 93 -16.06 -6.18 6.32
CA VAL A 93 -16.51 -5.34 7.45
C VAL A 93 -15.42 -5.09 8.49
N GLY A 94 -14.21 -5.67 8.30
CA GLY A 94 -13.07 -5.51 9.22
C GLY A 94 -13.06 -6.46 10.41
N ASP A 95 -13.96 -7.45 10.47
CA ASP A 95 -13.94 -8.50 11.48
C ASP A 95 -12.95 -9.61 11.04
N PHE A 96 -11.67 -9.28 11.16
CA PHE A 96 -10.60 -10.17 10.72
C PHE A 96 -10.50 -11.44 11.56
N GLU A 97 -10.94 -11.43 12.81
CA GLU A 97 -10.92 -12.61 13.68
C GLU A 97 -11.87 -13.68 13.16
N GLN A 98 -13.12 -13.32 12.86
CA GLN A 98 -14.10 -14.24 12.29
C GLN A 98 -13.71 -14.69 10.88
N ALA A 99 -13.19 -13.76 10.06
CA ALA A 99 -12.70 -14.09 8.73
C ALA A 99 -11.59 -15.15 8.78
N ILE A 100 -10.58 -14.96 9.62
CA ILE A 100 -9.45 -15.89 9.81
C ILE A 100 -9.96 -17.27 10.19
N LYS A 101 -10.88 -17.37 11.17
CA LYS A 101 -11.45 -18.64 11.61
C LYS A 101 -12.12 -19.39 10.46
N LEU A 102 -12.99 -18.71 9.70
CA LEU A 102 -13.74 -19.32 8.60
C LEU A 102 -12.84 -19.71 7.42
N PHE A 103 -11.80 -18.90 7.11
CA PHE A 103 -10.81 -19.28 6.10
C PHE A 103 -10.04 -20.54 6.51
N PHE A 104 -9.68 -20.70 7.79
CA PHE A 104 -9.07 -21.94 8.26
C PHE A 104 -10.01 -23.15 8.11
N GLU A 105 -11.29 -23.02 8.43
CA GLU A 105 -12.28 -24.09 8.22
C GLU A 105 -12.39 -24.45 6.72
N CYS A 106 -12.45 -23.44 5.84
CA CYS A 106 -12.47 -23.64 4.39
C CYS A 106 -11.22 -24.39 3.90
N ILE A 107 -10.03 -23.92 4.32
CA ILE A 107 -8.74 -24.53 3.93
C ILE A 107 -8.67 -25.98 4.43
N ALA A 108 -9.04 -26.26 5.66
CA ALA A 108 -9.02 -27.61 6.22
C ALA A 108 -9.89 -28.60 5.43
N LEU A 109 -11.06 -28.16 4.94
CA LEU A 109 -11.92 -29.00 4.08
C LEU A 109 -11.26 -29.33 2.74
N ILE A 110 -10.54 -28.38 2.13
CA ILE A 110 -9.84 -28.61 0.87
C ILE A 110 -8.65 -29.54 1.11
N GLU A 111 -7.84 -29.27 2.15
CA GLU A 111 -6.65 -30.05 2.50
C GLU A 111 -6.94 -31.50 2.87
N SER A 112 -8.11 -31.76 3.46
CA SER A 112 -8.55 -33.12 3.78
C SER A 112 -8.61 -34.04 2.55
N LYS A 113 -8.73 -33.46 1.37
CA LYS A 113 -8.75 -34.17 0.07
C LYS A 113 -7.42 -34.09 -0.66
N ASN A 114 -6.87 -32.88 -0.77
CA ASN A 114 -5.63 -32.62 -1.48
C ASN A 114 -4.94 -31.37 -0.94
N ASN A 115 -3.81 -31.55 -0.27
CA ASN A 115 -3.04 -30.47 0.36
C ASN A 115 -2.25 -29.58 -0.62
N ILE A 116 -2.25 -29.91 -1.91
CA ILE A 116 -1.65 -29.13 -3.00
C ILE A 116 -2.69 -28.77 -4.07
N SER A 117 -3.99 -28.83 -3.74
CA SER A 117 -5.06 -28.43 -4.65
C SER A 117 -4.93 -26.96 -5.02
N PRO A 118 -5.07 -26.57 -6.31
CA PRO A 118 -5.11 -25.18 -6.72
C PRO A 118 -6.30 -24.40 -6.10
N GLU A 119 -7.35 -25.07 -5.66
CA GLU A 119 -8.48 -24.48 -4.95
C GLU A 119 -8.07 -23.84 -3.61
N LEU A 120 -6.91 -24.23 -3.03
CA LEU A 120 -6.33 -23.64 -1.82
C LEU A 120 -5.80 -22.21 -2.04
N ILE A 121 -5.42 -21.82 -3.25
CA ILE A 121 -4.72 -20.56 -3.51
C ILE A 121 -5.59 -19.38 -3.07
N SER A 122 -6.85 -19.33 -3.50
CA SER A 122 -7.76 -18.20 -3.19
C SER A 122 -8.00 -18.03 -1.68
N PRO A 123 -8.43 -19.06 -0.92
CA PRO A 123 -8.65 -18.91 0.53
C PRO A 123 -7.34 -18.68 1.30
N LEU A 124 -6.18 -19.21 0.86
CA LEU A 124 -4.89 -18.92 1.47
C LEU A 124 -4.51 -17.43 1.25
N VAL A 125 -4.68 -16.90 0.04
CA VAL A 125 -4.42 -15.48 -0.22
C VAL A 125 -5.33 -14.60 0.63
N ALA A 126 -6.62 -14.91 0.73
CA ALA A 126 -7.56 -14.17 1.56
C ALA A 126 -7.21 -14.24 3.06
N LEU A 127 -6.81 -15.42 3.56
CA LEU A 127 -6.31 -15.58 4.93
C LEU A 127 -5.06 -14.76 5.19
N GLY A 128 -4.09 -14.77 4.26
CA GLY A 128 -2.89 -13.95 4.35
C GLY A 128 -3.20 -12.45 4.40
N LEU A 129 -4.15 -11.99 3.58
CA LEU A 129 -4.63 -10.61 3.62
C LEU A 129 -5.29 -10.26 4.96
N ALA A 130 -6.08 -11.16 5.55
CA ALA A 130 -6.68 -10.97 6.86
C ALA A 130 -5.60 -10.85 7.96
N PHE A 131 -4.53 -11.65 7.88
CA PHE A 131 -3.37 -11.51 8.77
C PHE A 131 -2.62 -10.19 8.56
N ASN A 132 -2.44 -9.71 7.33
CA ASN A 132 -1.84 -8.41 7.06
C ASN A 132 -2.67 -7.27 7.67
N LYS A 133 -4.00 -7.29 7.48
CA LYS A 133 -4.91 -6.27 8.04
C LYS A 133 -4.97 -6.27 9.57
N SER A 134 -4.75 -7.43 10.20
CA SER A 134 -4.62 -7.55 11.66
C SER A 134 -3.18 -7.40 12.18
N GLU A 135 -2.24 -6.92 11.34
CA GLU A 135 -0.83 -6.68 11.65
C GLU A 135 -0.06 -7.96 12.08
N GLN A 136 -0.58 -9.14 11.78
CA GLN A 136 0.07 -10.43 12.07
C GLN A 136 1.00 -10.85 10.90
N TYR A 137 1.92 -9.98 10.52
CA TYR A 137 2.72 -10.08 9.29
C TYR A 137 3.52 -11.38 9.16
N ASN A 138 4.07 -11.93 10.25
CA ASN A 138 4.80 -13.21 10.18
C ASN A 138 3.89 -14.35 9.72
N LYS A 139 2.66 -14.43 10.24
CA LYS A 139 1.68 -15.43 9.81
C LYS A 139 1.25 -15.21 8.37
N ALA A 140 1.06 -13.94 7.97
CA ALA A 140 0.75 -13.59 6.59
C ALA A 140 1.83 -14.13 5.63
N VAL A 141 3.11 -13.91 5.92
CA VAL A 141 4.24 -14.42 5.12
C VAL A 141 4.19 -15.94 4.98
N GLU A 142 3.95 -16.68 6.07
CA GLU A 142 3.85 -18.15 6.02
C GLU A 142 2.72 -18.62 5.10
N ILE A 143 1.55 -17.99 5.22
CA ILE A 143 0.37 -18.32 4.41
C ILE A 143 0.58 -17.96 2.93
N PHE A 144 1.12 -16.79 2.62
CA PHE A 144 1.42 -16.42 1.23
C PHE A 144 2.49 -17.29 0.60
N LYS A 145 3.53 -17.69 1.36
CA LYS A 145 4.52 -18.64 0.87
C LYS A 145 3.90 -19.99 0.54
N LYS A 146 2.94 -20.47 1.34
CA LYS A 146 2.18 -21.68 1.05
C LYS A 146 1.34 -21.54 -0.22
N ALA A 147 0.62 -20.43 -0.38
CA ALA A 147 -0.15 -20.14 -1.59
C ALA A 147 0.76 -20.11 -2.84
N LEU A 148 1.92 -19.46 -2.73
CA LEU A 148 2.91 -19.37 -3.80
C LEU A 148 3.47 -20.75 -4.17
N HIS A 149 3.80 -21.58 -3.19
CA HIS A 149 4.26 -22.95 -3.42
C HIS A 149 3.23 -23.80 -4.18
N ILE A 150 1.96 -23.74 -3.76
CA ILE A 150 0.87 -24.47 -4.43
C ILE A 150 0.68 -23.96 -5.86
N ASN A 151 0.78 -22.63 -6.06
CA ASN A 151 0.69 -22.06 -7.39
C ASN A 151 1.85 -22.54 -8.29
N TRP A 152 3.09 -22.57 -7.79
CA TRP A 152 4.25 -23.09 -8.55
C TRP A 152 4.07 -24.55 -8.99
N VAL A 153 3.57 -25.39 -8.09
CA VAL A 153 3.36 -26.81 -8.38
C VAL A 153 2.31 -27.01 -9.48
N ASN A 154 1.27 -26.18 -9.50
CA ASN A 154 0.14 -26.35 -10.43
C ASN A 154 0.30 -25.56 -11.74
N SER A 155 0.87 -24.35 -11.70
CA SER A 155 0.89 -23.41 -12.84
C SER A 155 2.29 -23.04 -13.31
N GLY A 156 3.34 -23.60 -12.69
CA GLY A 156 4.74 -23.30 -13.02
C GLY A 156 5.29 -22.05 -12.34
N PHE A 157 6.60 -21.86 -12.48
CA PHE A 157 7.39 -20.92 -11.68
C PHE A 157 7.20 -19.44 -12.08
N TYR A 158 6.82 -19.15 -13.32
CA TYR A 158 6.68 -17.80 -13.86
C TYR A 158 5.29 -17.60 -14.48
N ASN A 159 4.25 -17.56 -13.65
CA ASN A 159 2.90 -17.28 -14.11
C ASN A 159 2.35 -15.99 -13.50
N LEU A 160 1.42 -15.32 -14.19
CA LEU A 160 0.90 -14.01 -13.81
C LEU A 160 0.07 -14.02 -12.52
N GLU A 161 -0.49 -15.16 -12.13
CA GLU A 161 -1.29 -15.27 -10.90
C GLU A 161 -0.44 -15.01 -9.64
N GLN A 162 0.88 -15.24 -9.73
CA GLN A 162 1.82 -14.98 -8.63
C GLN A 162 2.00 -13.49 -8.32
N VAL A 163 1.78 -12.60 -9.28
CA VAL A 163 2.03 -11.15 -9.12
C VAL A 163 1.31 -10.60 -7.90
N ASN A 164 0.02 -10.94 -7.71
CA ASN A 164 -0.75 -10.49 -6.56
C ASN A 164 -0.24 -11.08 -5.24
N ILE A 165 0.27 -12.31 -5.25
CA ILE A 165 0.85 -12.94 -4.04
C ILE A 165 2.17 -12.25 -3.68
N HIS A 166 3.01 -11.91 -4.66
CA HIS A 166 4.24 -11.14 -4.44
C HIS A 166 3.95 -9.73 -3.93
N ASP A 167 2.89 -9.05 -4.41
CA ASP A 167 2.46 -7.76 -3.87
C ASP A 167 2.05 -7.87 -2.40
N SER A 168 1.30 -8.92 -2.06
CA SER A 168 0.86 -9.17 -0.68
C SER A 168 2.03 -9.51 0.26
N LEU A 169 3.01 -10.28 -0.21
CA LEU A 169 4.26 -10.54 0.50
C LEU A 169 5.07 -9.26 0.71
N THR A 170 5.13 -8.39 -0.31
CA THR A 170 5.77 -7.07 -0.17
C THR A 170 5.14 -6.27 0.96
N GLU A 171 3.80 -6.21 1.05
CA GLU A 171 3.07 -5.54 2.13
C GLU A 171 3.42 -6.14 3.50
N SER A 172 3.46 -7.47 3.60
CA SER A 172 3.84 -8.17 4.83
C SER A 172 5.27 -7.80 5.27
N PHE A 173 6.24 -7.81 4.36
CA PHE A 173 7.63 -7.48 4.66
C PHE A 173 7.85 -6.00 4.98
N ILE A 174 7.04 -5.09 4.43
CA ILE A 174 7.01 -3.69 4.88
C ILE A 174 6.55 -3.62 6.34
N GLY A 175 5.48 -4.33 6.70
CA GLY A 175 4.99 -4.41 8.08
C GLY A 175 6.05 -4.94 9.05
N LEU A 176 6.86 -5.90 8.61
CA LEU A 176 8.02 -6.43 9.33
C LEU A 176 9.26 -5.52 9.29
N LYS A 177 9.21 -4.38 8.56
CA LYS A 177 10.35 -3.49 8.31
C LYS A 177 11.54 -4.17 7.61
N ASN A 178 11.27 -5.22 6.87
CA ASN A 178 12.25 -5.94 6.07
C ASN A 178 12.18 -5.46 4.60
N LEU A 179 12.88 -4.36 4.32
CA LEU A 179 12.87 -3.74 2.99
C LEU A 179 13.58 -4.61 1.95
N GLU A 180 14.55 -5.43 2.34
CA GLU A 180 15.29 -6.30 1.43
C GLU A 180 14.37 -7.37 0.82
N GLU A 181 13.64 -8.10 1.64
CA GLU A 181 12.67 -9.08 1.17
C GLU A 181 11.52 -8.43 0.38
N ALA A 182 11.05 -7.25 0.81
CA ALA A 182 10.06 -6.50 0.05
C ALA A 182 10.57 -6.17 -1.37
N ASN A 183 11.83 -5.72 -1.50
CA ASN A 183 12.46 -5.47 -2.79
C ASN A 183 12.58 -6.74 -3.63
N HIS A 184 12.98 -7.86 -3.00
CA HIS A 184 13.08 -9.15 -3.68
C HIS A 184 11.75 -9.53 -4.35
N HIS A 185 10.65 -9.42 -3.62
CA HIS A 185 9.32 -9.76 -4.15
C HIS A 185 8.85 -8.80 -5.24
N GLN A 186 9.16 -7.50 -5.15
CA GLN A 186 8.83 -6.54 -6.21
C GLN A 186 9.67 -6.74 -7.47
N SER A 187 10.97 -6.99 -7.33
CA SER A 187 11.84 -7.22 -8.49
C SER A 187 11.59 -8.57 -9.16
N PHE A 188 11.18 -9.60 -8.41
CA PHE A 188 10.85 -10.92 -8.96
C PHE A 188 9.70 -10.84 -9.99
N GLN A 189 8.75 -9.93 -9.80
CA GLN A 189 7.64 -9.73 -10.74
C GLN A 189 8.12 -9.34 -12.14
N LEU A 190 9.20 -8.57 -12.26
CA LEU A 190 9.81 -8.29 -13.57
C LEU A 190 10.26 -9.58 -14.28
N GLY A 191 10.81 -10.54 -13.52
CA GLY A 191 11.14 -11.88 -14.03
C GLY A 191 9.93 -12.64 -14.55
N ILE A 192 8.77 -12.55 -13.85
CA ILE A 192 7.51 -13.15 -14.32
C ILE A 192 7.08 -12.54 -15.66
N TYR A 193 7.07 -11.21 -15.77
CA TYR A 193 6.69 -10.52 -17.00
C TYR A 193 7.63 -10.82 -18.16
N ASN A 194 8.94 -10.83 -17.92
CA ASN A 194 9.96 -11.18 -18.93
C ASN A 194 9.78 -12.60 -19.48
N ASN A 195 9.48 -13.56 -18.61
CA ASN A 195 9.30 -14.95 -19.01
C ASN A 195 7.95 -15.19 -19.70
N HIS A 196 6.90 -14.52 -19.27
CA HIS A 196 5.55 -14.72 -19.79
C HIS A 196 5.33 -14.03 -21.15
N PHE A 197 5.79 -12.78 -21.29
CA PHE A 197 5.52 -11.94 -22.47
C PHE A 197 6.72 -11.81 -23.41
N GLY A 198 7.93 -12.24 -22.98
CA GLY A 198 9.18 -11.96 -23.67
C GLY A 198 9.78 -10.60 -23.35
N LYS A 199 11.11 -10.53 -23.35
CA LYS A 199 11.85 -9.34 -22.89
C LYS A 199 11.50 -8.05 -23.64
N ASP A 200 11.14 -8.12 -24.92
CA ASP A 200 10.87 -6.94 -25.75
C ASP A 200 9.43 -6.47 -25.71
N SER A 201 8.56 -7.16 -24.95
CA SER A 201 7.16 -6.82 -24.82
C SER A 201 6.93 -5.51 -24.09
N ILE A 202 5.92 -4.73 -24.54
CA ILE A 202 5.45 -3.52 -23.85
C ILE A 202 4.91 -3.82 -22.44
N LYS A 203 4.47 -5.05 -22.18
CA LYS A 203 4.02 -5.49 -20.85
C LYS A 203 5.17 -5.52 -19.82
N VAL A 204 6.40 -5.71 -20.28
CA VAL A 204 7.59 -5.62 -19.43
C VAL A 204 7.83 -4.16 -19.00
N ASP A 205 7.51 -3.18 -19.85
CA ASP A 205 7.61 -1.76 -19.49
C ASP A 205 6.64 -1.40 -18.37
N GLU A 206 5.42 -1.92 -18.38
CA GLU A 206 4.45 -1.76 -17.28
C GLU A 206 5.00 -2.30 -15.94
N SER A 207 5.72 -3.43 -16.00
CA SER A 207 6.38 -4.02 -14.83
C SER A 207 7.57 -3.18 -14.34
N LEU A 208 8.38 -2.62 -15.26
CA LEU A 208 9.47 -1.70 -14.92
C LEU A 208 8.92 -0.41 -14.29
N GLU A 209 7.83 0.15 -14.82
CA GLU A 209 7.17 1.31 -14.22
C GLU A 209 6.68 1.01 -12.80
N LYS A 210 6.07 -0.17 -12.58
CA LYS A 210 5.63 -0.62 -11.27
C LYS A 210 6.80 -0.71 -10.29
N LEU A 211 7.90 -1.30 -10.71
CA LEU A 211 9.12 -1.44 -9.91
C LEU A 211 9.75 -0.07 -9.59
N ALA A 212 9.82 0.83 -10.56
CA ALA A 212 10.32 2.19 -10.34
C ALA A 212 9.44 2.98 -9.37
N LYS A 213 8.10 2.84 -9.47
CA LYS A 213 7.14 3.42 -8.51
C LYS A 213 7.36 2.87 -7.10
N TRP A 214 7.62 1.56 -6.98
CA TRP A 214 7.94 0.92 -5.71
C TRP A 214 9.19 1.54 -5.08
N TYR A 215 10.31 1.57 -5.78
CA TYR A 215 11.55 2.15 -5.29
C TYR A 215 11.42 3.63 -4.92
N LYS A 216 10.67 4.41 -5.72
CA LYS A 216 10.37 5.83 -5.43
C LYS A 216 9.58 5.98 -4.11
N ARG A 217 8.54 5.16 -3.89
CA ARG A 217 7.68 5.19 -2.68
C ARG A 217 8.42 4.74 -1.43
N SER A 218 9.32 3.78 -1.54
CA SER A 218 10.16 3.27 -0.45
C SER A 218 11.40 4.15 -0.18
N GLY A 219 11.56 5.30 -0.90
CA GLY A 219 12.65 6.24 -0.72
C GLY A 219 13.97 5.84 -1.39
N GLN A 220 13.98 4.76 -2.15
CA GLN A 220 15.17 4.23 -2.84
C GLN A 220 15.33 4.90 -4.21
N ILE A 221 15.62 6.21 -4.19
CA ILE A 221 15.59 7.07 -5.39
C ILE A 221 16.59 6.64 -6.46
N LEU A 222 17.79 6.18 -6.06
CA LEU A 222 18.80 5.69 -7.01
C LEU A 222 18.31 4.40 -7.72
N SER A 223 17.77 3.44 -6.97
CA SER A 223 17.23 2.20 -7.56
C SER A 223 16.06 2.51 -8.51
N ALA A 224 15.19 3.46 -8.14
CA ALA A 224 14.11 3.91 -9.02
C ALA A 224 14.67 4.47 -10.34
N ARG A 225 15.75 5.27 -10.29
CA ARG A 225 16.37 5.86 -11.48
C ARG A 225 16.97 4.79 -12.39
N LEU A 226 17.71 3.83 -11.85
CA LEU A 226 18.30 2.75 -12.65
C LEU A 226 17.23 1.98 -13.45
N VAL A 227 16.10 1.68 -12.81
CA VAL A 227 14.98 1.02 -13.50
C VAL A 227 14.34 1.93 -14.55
N LEU A 228 14.23 3.23 -14.29
CA LEU A 228 13.71 4.21 -15.26
C LEU A 228 14.65 4.43 -16.45
N GLU A 229 15.96 4.34 -16.25
CA GLU A 229 16.95 4.42 -17.32
C GLU A 229 16.86 3.18 -18.23
N GLU A 230 16.70 1.98 -17.67
CA GLU A 230 16.40 0.76 -18.44
C GLU A 230 15.11 0.92 -19.25
N LEU A 231 14.05 1.43 -18.61
CA LEU A 231 12.78 1.69 -19.28
C LEU A 231 12.93 2.72 -20.41
N LEU A 232 13.70 3.80 -20.18
CA LEU A 232 13.97 4.82 -21.16
C LEU A 232 14.68 4.23 -22.41
N ASP A 233 15.72 3.43 -22.22
CA ASP A 233 16.45 2.80 -23.32
C ASP A 233 15.53 1.91 -24.16
N ARG A 234 14.63 1.18 -23.53
CA ARG A 234 13.63 0.36 -24.23
C ARG A 234 12.62 1.20 -25.03
N GLN A 235 12.16 2.30 -24.44
CA GLN A 235 11.17 3.19 -25.07
C GLN A 235 11.77 3.96 -26.24
N VAL A 236 13.01 4.46 -26.11
CA VAL A 236 13.73 5.17 -27.19
C VAL A 236 14.00 4.26 -28.39
N ASN A 237 14.33 2.99 -28.17
CA ASN A 237 14.56 2.03 -29.25
C ASN A 237 13.30 1.70 -30.08
N ARG A 238 12.10 2.11 -29.65
CA ARG A 238 10.86 1.97 -30.43
C ARG A 238 10.58 3.15 -31.36
N ASP A 239 11.44 4.16 -31.34
CA ASP A 239 11.50 5.27 -32.30
C ASP A 239 10.17 6.09 -32.44
N GLN A 240 9.32 6.13 -31.40
CA GLN A 240 8.08 6.87 -31.42
C GLN A 240 7.89 7.73 -30.17
N ALA A 241 7.65 9.05 -30.36
CA ALA A 241 7.27 9.94 -29.27
C ALA A 241 5.95 9.47 -28.64
N SER A 242 5.97 9.21 -27.33
CA SER A 242 4.82 8.71 -26.57
C SER A 242 4.69 9.44 -25.22
N LYS A 243 3.47 9.42 -24.67
CA LYS A 243 3.20 9.95 -23.32
C LYS A 243 4.02 9.22 -22.25
N GLU A 244 4.18 7.91 -22.41
CA GLU A 244 4.95 7.04 -21.51
C GLU A 244 6.42 7.44 -21.50
N LEU A 245 7.03 7.65 -22.66
CA LEU A 245 8.41 8.09 -22.79
C LEU A 245 8.62 9.47 -22.13
N ILE A 246 7.71 10.42 -22.36
CA ILE A 246 7.74 11.75 -21.74
C ILE A 246 7.67 11.61 -20.20
N LYS A 247 6.77 10.78 -19.66
CA LYS A 247 6.65 10.55 -18.23
C LYS A 247 7.87 9.87 -17.62
N THR A 248 8.51 8.95 -18.35
CA THR A 248 9.77 8.34 -17.92
C THR A 248 10.87 9.40 -17.75
N LEU A 249 11.00 10.32 -18.71
CA LEU A 249 11.94 11.45 -18.62
C LEU A 249 11.65 12.38 -17.45
N GLN A 250 10.37 12.69 -17.17
CA GLN A 250 9.97 13.48 -16.00
C GLN A 250 10.36 12.77 -14.68
N ASN A 251 10.14 11.46 -14.58
CA ASN A 251 10.50 10.69 -13.39
C ASN A 251 12.02 10.59 -13.19
N ILE A 252 12.81 10.50 -14.25
CA ILE A 252 14.29 10.55 -14.20
C ILE A 252 14.73 11.92 -13.69
N SER A 253 14.20 13.02 -14.26
CA SER A 253 14.45 14.38 -13.79
C SER A 253 14.13 14.53 -12.30
N PHE A 254 12.95 14.06 -11.87
CA PHE A 254 12.55 14.09 -10.47
C PHE A 254 13.55 13.37 -9.57
N SER A 255 14.09 12.23 -9.99
CA SER A 255 15.07 11.46 -9.21
C SER A 255 16.37 12.24 -9.00
N HIS A 256 16.90 12.87 -10.06
CA HIS A 256 18.09 13.71 -9.98
C HIS A 256 17.85 14.96 -9.13
N ARG A 257 16.69 15.62 -9.28
CA ARG A 257 16.31 16.78 -8.47
C ARG A 257 16.23 16.44 -6.97
N ARG A 258 15.74 15.25 -6.64
CA ARG A 258 15.66 14.76 -5.24
C ARG A 258 17.04 14.55 -4.62
N GLU A 259 18.02 14.11 -5.36
CA GLU A 259 19.41 14.02 -4.90
C GLU A 259 20.06 15.41 -4.80
N GLY A 260 19.70 16.33 -5.68
CA GLY A 260 20.19 17.71 -5.67
C GLY A 260 21.66 17.89 -6.04
N ILE A 261 22.26 16.88 -6.71
CA ILE A 261 23.69 16.86 -7.04
C ILE A 261 23.97 17.67 -8.32
N SER A 262 23.22 17.37 -9.40
CA SER A 262 23.45 17.95 -10.72
C SER A 262 22.19 18.62 -11.28
N MET A 263 22.27 19.91 -11.52
CA MET A 263 21.21 20.64 -12.21
C MET A 263 21.06 20.19 -13.67
N TYR A 264 22.18 19.91 -14.35
CA TYR A 264 22.15 19.49 -15.76
C TYR A 264 21.38 18.18 -15.92
N ASP A 265 21.67 17.18 -15.08
CA ASP A 265 21.01 15.87 -15.15
C ASP A 265 19.54 15.95 -14.74
N SER A 266 19.17 16.94 -13.91
CA SER A 266 17.77 17.20 -13.56
C SER A 266 17.00 17.92 -14.67
N VAL A 267 17.63 18.81 -15.41
CA VAL A 267 16.97 19.66 -16.43
C VAL A 267 16.96 19.00 -17.81
N SER A 268 18.03 18.31 -18.20
CA SER A 268 18.18 17.72 -19.52
C SER A 268 17.04 16.79 -19.92
N PRO A 269 16.56 15.87 -19.05
CA PRO A 269 15.41 15.02 -19.38
C PRO A 269 14.12 15.81 -19.64
N LEU A 270 13.87 16.90 -18.90
CA LEU A 270 12.68 17.74 -19.11
C LEU A 270 12.72 18.51 -20.44
N LYS A 271 13.90 18.98 -20.84
CA LYS A 271 14.08 19.60 -22.15
C LYS A 271 13.86 18.59 -23.28
N LYS A 272 14.35 17.35 -23.12
CA LYS A 272 14.06 16.27 -24.08
C LYS A 272 12.55 15.97 -24.12
N ALA A 273 11.88 15.94 -22.96
CA ALA A 273 10.43 15.74 -22.88
C ALA A 273 9.64 16.84 -23.62
N LEU A 274 10.04 18.12 -23.52
CA LEU A 274 9.43 19.21 -24.26
C LEU A 274 9.63 19.07 -25.79
N ASN A 275 10.82 18.67 -26.23
CA ASN A 275 11.08 18.43 -27.64
C ASN A 275 10.23 17.27 -28.18
N LEU A 276 10.15 16.15 -27.45
CA LEU A 276 9.30 15.01 -27.79
C LEU A 276 7.81 15.38 -27.79
N PHE A 277 7.38 16.26 -26.87
CA PHE A 277 6.00 16.75 -26.87
C PHE A 277 5.64 17.47 -28.17
N ALA A 278 6.57 18.23 -28.76
CA ALA A 278 6.34 18.90 -30.02
C ALA A 278 6.16 17.92 -31.20
N GLU A 279 6.74 16.74 -31.12
CA GLU A 279 6.64 15.65 -32.10
C GLU A 279 5.44 14.72 -31.83
N TYR A 280 4.89 14.76 -30.61
CA TYR A 280 3.81 13.90 -30.17
C TYR A 280 2.47 14.29 -30.82
N GLN A 281 1.85 13.35 -31.53
CA GLN A 281 0.64 13.62 -32.33
C GLN A 281 -0.57 14.06 -31.50
N ASN A 282 -0.70 13.55 -30.28
CA ASN A 282 -1.78 13.90 -29.37
C ASN A 282 -1.29 15.00 -28.41
N GLN A 283 -1.29 16.24 -28.84
CA GLN A 283 -0.80 17.39 -28.07
C GLN A 283 -1.73 17.74 -26.91
N ASP A 284 -1.75 16.86 -25.88
CA ASP A 284 -2.43 17.12 -24.61
C ASP A 284 -1.70 18.24 -23.84
N LEU A 285 -2.24 19.47 -23.88
CA LEU A 285 -1.64 20.63 -23.24
C LEU A 285 -1.48 20.46 -21.72
N ARG A 286 -2.25 19.58 -21.08
CA ARG A 286 -2.01 19.24 -19.67
C ARG A 286 -0.67 18.53 -19.48
N LEU A 287 -0.29 17.66 -20.40
CA LEU A 287 1.05 17.05 -20.37
C LEU A 287 2.15 18.12 -20.53
N LYS A 288 1.97 19.10 -21.43
CA LYS A 288 2.91 20.24 -21.59
C LYS A 288 3.00 21.07 -20.31
N LEU A 289 1.85 21.34 -19.66
CA LEU A 289 1.79 22.02 -18.37
C LEU A 289 2.58 21.27 -17.30
N GLU A 290 2.41 19.94 -17.18
CA GLU A 290 3.16 19.12 -16.22
C GLU A 290 4.69 19.21 -16.45
N ILE A 291 5.15 19.16 -17.70
CA ILE A 291 6.59 19.28 -18.05
C ILE A 291 7.13 20.66 -17.68
N LEU A 292 6.38 21.73 -18.00
CA LEU A 292 6.79 23.11 -17.71
C LEU A 292 6.82 23.38 -16.20
N LEU A 293 5.84 22.86 -15.43
CA LEU A 293 5.83 22.94 -13.97
C LEU A 293 7.06 22.22 -13.38
N ASP A 294 7.36 21.00 -13.83
CA ASP A 294 8.53 20.24 -13.38
C ASP A 294 9.84 20.99 -13.73
N LEU A 295 9.90 21.63 -14.88
CA LEU A 295 11.06 22.43 -15.30
C LEU A 295 11.23 23.66 -14.41
N GLY A 296 10.15 24.40 -14.14
CA GLY A 296 10.14 25.55 -13.25
C GLY A 296 10.55 25.16 -11.82
N ASP A 297 9.95 24.08 -11.29
CA ASP A 297 10.28 23.53 -9.97
C ASP A 297 11.74 23.08 -9.87
N THR A 298 12.26 22.49 -10.95
CA THR A 298 13.67 22.08 -11.03
C THR A 298 14.57 23.29 -10.97
N TYR A 299 14.34 24.31 -11.79
CA TYR A 299 15.13 25.54 -11.73
C TYR A 299 15.03 26.25 -10.37
N THR A 300 13.83 26.30 -9.78
CA THR A 300 13.60 26.87 -8.45
C THR A 300 14.43 26.13 -7.40
N SER A 301 14.45 24.78 -7.43
CA SER A 301 15.21 23.98 -6.46
C SER A 301 16.72 24.25 -6.50
N TYR A 302 17.25 24.65 -7.64
CA TYR A 302 18.66 25.03 -7.83
C TYR A 302 18.91 26.56 -7.77
N GLY A 303 17.90 27.36 -7.39
CA GLY A 303 18.01 28.80 -7.24
C GLY A 303 18.17 29.59 -8.57
N ARG A 304 17.76 29.00 -9.69
CA ARG A 304 17.80 29.63 -11.01
C ARG A 304 16.52 30.40 -11.26
N VAL A 305 16.34 31.50 -10.51
CA VAL A 305 15.10 32.28 -10.46
C VAL A 305 14.60 32.71 -11.84
N SER A 306 15.46 33.32 -12.68
CA SER A 306 15.04 33.81 -14.02
C SER A 306 14.53 32.67 -14.92
N SER A 307 15.19 31.51 -14.89
CA SER A 307 14.78 30.35 -15.68
C SER A 307 13.49 29.75 -15.15
N ALA A 308 13.31 29.72 -13.81
CA ALA A 308 12.09 29.26 -13.16
C ALA A 308 10.89 30.15 -13.51
N VAL A 309 11.05 31.48 -13.39
CA VAL A 309 10.01 32.47 -13.77
C VAL A 309 9.57 32.26 -15.19
N LYS A 310 10.53 32.12 -16.13
CA LYS A 310 10.19 31.87 -17.53
C LYS A 310 9.35 30.60 -17.72
N ALA A 311 9.77 29.46 -17.11
CA ALA A 311 9.04 28.19 -17.21
C ALA A 311 7.62 28.30 -16.64
N TYR A 312 7.44 29.02 -15.52
CA TYR A 312 6.11 29.25 -14.94
C TYR A 312 5.26 30.21 -15.79
N GLN A 313 5.86 31.24 -16.41
CA GLN A 313 5.15 32.10 -17.37
C GLN A 313 4.71 31.32 -18.61
N ASP A 314 5.55 30.40 -19.10
CA ASP A 314 5.19 29.51 -20.21
C ASP A 314 3.96 28.62 -19.83
N CYS A 315 3.77 28.24 -18.55
CA CYS A 315 2.54 27.59 -18.09
C CYS A 315 1.30 28.48 -18.26
N TRP A 316 1.41 29.79 -17.92
CA TRP A 316 0.30 30.73 -18.05
C TRP A 316 -0.04 31.04 -19.51
N GLN A 317 0.95 31.02 -20.41
CA GLN A 317 0.71 31.19 -21.85
C GLN A 317 -0.15 30.05 -22.44
N LEU A 318 -0.19 28.86 -21.83
CA LEU A 318 -1.08 27.77 -22.29
C LEU A 318 -2.57 28.15 -22.22
N ILE A 319 -2.96 29.14 -21.41
CA ILE A 319 -4.32 29.67 -21.36
C ILE A 319 -4.72 30.35 -22.68
N GLU A 320 -3.76 30.91 -23.42
CA GLU A 320 -3.99 31.48 -24.72
C GLU A 320 -4.25 30.42 -25.79
N GLU A 321 -3.61 29.21 -25.62
CA GLU A 321 -3.81 28.07 -26.49
C GLU A 321 -5.12 27.34 -26.17
N ASP A 322 -5.46 27.16 -24.85
CA ASP A 322 -6.70 26.54 -24.35
C ASP A 322 -7.15 27.20 -23.05
N SER A 323 -8.21 28.01 -23.14
CA SER A 323 -8.77 28.75 -21.98
C SER A 323 -9.37 27.83 -20.90
N THR A 324 -9.67 26.57 -21.22
CA THR A 324 -10.20 25.59 -20.24
C THR A 324 -9.15 25.18 -19.21
N LEU A 325 -7.86 25.44 -19.45
CA LEU A 325 -6.76 25.18 -18.52
C LEU A 325 -6.65 26.23 -17.40
N ARG A 326 -7.29 27.39 -17.53
CA ARG A 326 -7.18 28.47 -16.54
C ARG A 326 -7.45 28.02 -15.10
N PRO A 327 -8.56 27.34 -14.77
CA PRO A 327 -8.81 26.93 -13.38
C PRO A 327 -7.73 25.99 -12.83
N GLU A 328 -7.22 25.08 -13.66
CA GLU A 328 -6.17 24.14 -13.25
C GLU A 328 -4.84 24.88 -13.00
N ILE A 329 -4.47 25.82 -13.86
CA ILE A 329 -3.24 26.61 -13.71
C ILE A 329 -3.34 27.50 -12.47
N GLU A 330 -4.46 28.20 -12.27
CA GLU A 330 -4.70 29.01 -11.07
C GLU A 330 -4.63 28.18 -9.79
N GLU A 331 -5.21 26.98 -9.77
CA GLU A 331 -5.11 26.05 -8.64
C GLU A 331 -3.66 25.64 -8.36
N ARG A 332 -2.89 25.25 -9.39
CA ARG A 332 -1.48 24.84 -9.27
C ARG A 332 -0.57 25.94 -8.73
N PHE A 333 -0.95 27.18 -8.90
CA PHE A 333 -0.19 28.36 -8.47
C PHE A 333 -0.80 29.14 -7.30
N SER A 334 -1.96 28.71 -6.79
CA SER A 334 -2.73 29.41 -5.75
C SER A 334 -2.00 29.53 -4.40
N GLN A 335 -1.06 28.64 -4.12
CA GLN A 335 -0.31 28.60 -2.87
C GLN A 335 1.12 28.12 -3.10
N PRO A 336 2.06 28.43 -2.19
CA PRO A 336 3.43 27.95 -2.30
C PRO A 336 3.53 26.43 -2.24
N VAL A 337 4.24 25.83 -3.19
CA VAL A 337 4.47 24.39 -3.26
C VAL A 337 5.92 24.07 -2.94
N ARG A 338 6.16 23.18 -2.00
CA ARG A 338 7.50 22.77 -1.58
C ARG A 338 8.20 21.97 -2.68
N VAL A 339 9.31 22.49 -3.22
CA VAL A 339 10.09 21.88 -4.31
C VAL A 339 11.39 21.23 -3.83
N ARG A 340 11.96 21.73 -2.72
CA ARG A 340 13.09 21.13 -2.03
C ARG A 340 12.97 21.34 -0.53
N SER A 341 13.15 20.27 0.25
CA SER A 341 13.08 20.33 1.71
C SER A 341 14.17 19.50 2.37
N ILE A 342 14.57 19.94 3.55
CA ILE A 342 15.38 19.15 4.48
C ILE A 342 14.43 18.38 5.41
N PHE A 343 14.83 17.17 5.76
CA PHE A 343 14.08 16.29 6.62
C PHE A 343 14.02 16.82 8.06
N ILE A 344 12.83 16.88 8.64
CA ILE A 344 12.61 17.04 10.07
C ILE A 344 12.26 15.66 10.64
N PRO A 345 12.98 15.18 11.66
CA PRO A 345 12.75 13.86 12.22
C PRO A 345 11.34 13.71 12.79
N LYS A 346 10.68 12.59 12.51
CA LYS A 346 9.41 12.21 13.15
C LYS A 346 9.60 11.49 14.48
N ARG A 347 10.85 11.25 14.90
CA ARG A 347 11.18 10.59 16.16
C ARG A 347 12.50 11.15 16.70
N TYR A 348 12.58 11.29 18.02
CA TYR A 348 13.78 11.73 18.72
C TYR A 348 14.03 10.85 19.97
N PRO A 349 15.26 10.40 20.23
CA PRO A 349 16.43 10.49 19.36
C PRO A 349 16.32 9.58 18.11
N LEU A 350 17.02 9.94 17.03
CA LEU A 350 16.94 9.29 15.71
C LEU A 350 17.42 7.83 15.70
N ASN A 351 18.43 7.51 16.51
CA ASN A 351 19.24 6.30 16.34
C ASN A 351 19.03 5.24 17.43
N GLN A 352 17.97 5.31 18.22
CA GLN A 352 17.67 4.28 19.20
C GLN A 352 16.63 3.31 18.70
N PRO A 353 16.83 1.98 18.83
CA PRO A 353 15.81 0.99 18.50
C PRO A 353 14.58 1.20 19.39
N ILE A 354 13.38 0.94 18.85
CA ILE A 354 12.14 0.95 19.63
C ILE A 354 12.08 -0.40 20.37
N GLU A 355 12.57 -0.40 21.61
CA GLU A 355 12.46 -1.59 22.47
C GLU A 355 11.07 -1.70 23.09
N ASN A 356 10.42 -0.55 23.39
CA ASN A 356 9.08 -0.53 23.94
C ASN A 356 8.30 0.70 23.43
N LYS A 357 7.13 0.47 22.77
CA LYS A 357 6.29 1.58 22.27
C LYS A 357 5.75 2.49 23.38
N GLN A 358 5.63 1.98 24.60
CA GLN A 358 5.10 2.70 25.77
C GLN A 358 6.04 3.80 26.30
N ASP A 359 7.33 3.76 25.93
CA ASP A 359 8.32 4.74 26.39
C ASP A 359 8.33 6.04 25.57
N TYR A 360 7.51 6.13 24.51
CA TYR A 360 7.48 7.29 23.62
C TYR A 360 6.22 8.13 23.84
N LYS A 361 6.44 9.45 24.03
CA LYS A 361 5.38 10.45 24.05
C LYS A 361 5.23 11.12 22.70
N GLN A 362 4.07 11.69 22.48
CA GLN A 362 3.82 12.54 21.31
C GLN A 362 4.25 13.96 21.62
N GLY A 363 4.93 14.57 20.65
CA GLY A 363 5.32 15.96 20.68
C GLY A 363 4.97 16.64 19.36
N PHE A 364 4.96 17.96 19.37
CA PHE A 364 4.76 18.75 18.16
C PHE A 364 5.49 20.08 18.22
N LEU A 365 5.68 20.67 17.06
CA LEU A 365 6.10 22.05 16.92
C LEU A 365 5.39 22.71 15.74
N THR A 366 5.15 24.01 15.84
CA THR A 366 4.55 24.82 14.79
C THR A 366 5.49 25.95 14.41
N VAL A 367 5.89 25.97 13.13
CA VAL A 367 6.77 27.00 12.57
C VAL A 367 5.94 27.95 11.72
N ARG A 368 6.15 29.26 11.92
CA ARG A 368 5.64 30.33 11.04
C ARG A 368 6.76 30.83 10.14
N PHE A 369 6.44 31.12 8.88
CA PHE A 369 7.39 31.67 7.90
C PHE A 369 6.65 32.35 6.76
N ASP A 370 7.39 33.16 6.01
CA ASP A 370 6.95 33.75 4.73
C ASP A 370 7.67 33.04 3.58
N VAL A 371 7.09 33.06 2.39
CA VAL A 371 7.73 32.64 1.14
C VAL A 371 7.86 33.84 0.21
N GLU A 372 9.09 34.15 -0.17
CA GLU A 372 9.41 35.25 -1.09
C GLU A 372 9.10 34.86 -2.54
N THR A 373 9.02 35.83 -3.42
CA THR A 373 8.84 35.66 -4.88
C THR A 373 9.94 34.82 -5.53
N THR A 374 11.08 34.67 -4.86
CA THR A 374 12.20 33.80 -5.27
C THR A 374 12.03 32.35 -4.82
N GLY A 375 11.01 32.06 -4.04
CA GLY A 375 10.76 30.74 -3.45
C GLY A 375 11.54 30.47 -2.14
N LYS A 376 12.37 31.40 -1.67
CA LYS A 376 13.08 31.29 -0.40
C LYS A 376 12.15 31.63 0.77
N THR A 377 12.37 30.95 1.90
CA THR A 377 11.65 31.27 3.14
C THR A 377 12.27 32.47 3.84
N ASN A 378 11.44 33.25 4.52
CA ASN A 378 11.84 34.39 5.34
C ASN A 378 11.02 34.44 6.64
N LYS A 379 11.44 35.24 7.63
CA LYS A 379 10.79 35.42 8.94
C LYS A 379 10.43 34.10 9.65
N VAL A 380 11.33 33.12 9.57
CA VAL A 380 11.10 31.77 10.14
C VAL A 380 11.19 31.82 11.65
N SER A 381 10.12 31.44 12.37
CA SER A 381 10.02 31.42 13.82
C SER A 381 9.17 30.28 14.32
N ILE A 382 9.51 29.75 15.51
CA ILE A 382 8.62 28.82 16.25
C ILE A 382 7.52 29.65 16.92
N ILE A 383 6.28 29.23 16.78
CA ILE A 383 5.14 29.85 17.47
C ILE A 383 4.62 28.98 18.60
N GLU A 384 4.83 27.68 18.52
CA GLU A 384 4.43 26.72 19.54
C GLU A 384 5.32 25.47 19.44
N SER A 385 5.72 24.90 20.58
CA SER A 385 6.53 23.68 20.63
C SER A 385 6.32 22.94 21.96
N ASP A 386 6.05 21.63 21.90
CA ASP A 386 5.92 20.76 23.05
C ASP A 386 6.53 19.37 22.76
N PRO A 387 7.59 18.95 23.48
CA PRO A 387 8.36 19.76 24.43
C PRO A 387 9.19 20.83 23.73
N SER A 388 9.36 21.99 24.39
CA SER A 388 10.14 23.11 23.88
C SER A 388 11.62 22.74 23.71
N GLU A 389 12.27 23.36 22.72
CA GLU A 389 13.70 23.27 22.40
C GLU A 389 14.18 21.91 21.83
N LEU A 390 13.40 20.83 21.91
CA LEU A 390 13.85 19.48 21.53
C LEU A 390 14.19 19.35 20.03
N LEU A 391 13.32 19.81 19.15
CA LEU A 391 13.52 19.82 17.70
C LEU A 391 13.50 21.21 17.08
N ASP A 392 13.33 22.27 17.87
CA ASP A 392 13.15 23.65 17.41
C ASP A 392 14.28 24.11 16.49
N ARG A 393 15.52 23.90 16.87
CA ARG A 393 16.70 24.29 16.06
C ARG A 393 16.75 23.52 14.73
N VAL A 394 16.42 22.23 14.76
CA VAL A 394 16.40 21.38 13.57
C VAL A 394 15.29 21.85 12.62
N ALA A 395 14.10 22.11 13.15
CA ALA A 395 12.95 22.59 12.37
C ALA A 395 13.22 23.98 11.77
N LEU A 396 13.75 24.94 12.55
CA LEU A 396 14.12 26.26 12.04
C LEU A 396 15.14 26.16 10.91
N SER A 397 16.18 25.34 11.06
CA SER A 397 17.20 25.14 10.01
C SER A 397 16.60 24.48 8.78
N ALA A 398 15.76 23.46 8.95
CA ALA A 398 15.10 22.77 7.86
C ALA A 398 14.18 23.70 7.05
N ILE A 399 13.35 24.49 7.73
CA ILE A 399 12.46 25.45 7.07
C ILE A 399 13.23 26.57 6.37
N LYS A 400 14.28 27.13 7.00
CA LYS A 400 15.15 28.15 6.38
C LYS A 400 15.82 27.66 5.09
N SER A 401 16.09 26.37 5.01
CA SER A 401 16.74 25.75 3.85
C SER A 401 15.73 25.17 2.84
N THR A 402 14.45 25.20 3.17
CA THR A 402 13.38 24.71 2.27
C THR A 402 13.13 25.74 1.18
N ILE A 403 12.94 25.25 -0.05
CA ILE A 403 12.65 26.08 -1.23
C ILE A 403 11.25 25.73 -1.74
N TYR A 404 10.50 26.76 -2.09
CA TYR A 404 9.13 26.67 -2.57
C TYR A 404 9.01 27.18 -4.00
N ARG A 405 8.11 26.61 -4.83
CA ARG A 405 7.49 27.36 -5.92
C ARG A 405 6.64 28.43 -5.27
N PRO A 406 6.85 29.73 -5.56
CA PRO A 406 6.01 30.78 -4.98
C PRO A 406 4.59 30.75 -5.56
N THR A 407 3.66 31.45 -4.92
CA THR A 407 2.35 31.75 -5.49
C THR A 407 2.50 32.61 -6.74
N TYR A 408 1.65 32.37 -7.73
CA TYR A 408 1.53 33.24 -8.92
C TYR A 408 0.08 33.69 -9.07
N ILE A 409 -0.09 34.96 -9.43
CA ILE A 409 -1.35 35.55 -9.84
C ILE A 409 -1.10 36.21 -11.19
N ASP A 410 -1.87 35.84 -12.20
CA ASP A 410 -1.73 36.35 -13.56
C ASP A 410 -0.26 36.36 -14.07
N ALA A 411 0.41 35.24 -13.95
CA ALA A 411 1.80 35.01 -14.33
C ALA A 411 2.87 35.82 -13.55
N GLU A 412 2.50 36.51 -12.48
CA GLU A 412 3.42 37.26 -11.61
C GLU A 412 3.61 36.56 -10.26
N ALA A 413 4.87 36.38 -9.86
CA ALA A 413 5.20 35.78 -8.56
C ALA A 413 4.80 36.71 -7.41
N GLN A 414 4.07 36.16 -6.44
CA GLN A 414 3.62 36.86 -5.24
C GLN A 414 4.30 36.32 -3.99
N ARG A 415 4.55 37.21 -3.02
CA ARG A 415 4.97 36.83 -1.69
C ARG A 415 3.80 36.27 -0.91
N SER A 416 4.05 35.20 -0.18
CA SER A 416 3.07 34.59 0.73
C SER A 416 3.52 34.75 2.18
N GLU A 417 2.69 35.36 3.03
CA GLU A 417 3.05 35.72 4.40
C GLU A 417 2.30 34.87 5.42
N GLY A 418 2.92 34.65 6.58
CA GLY A 418 2.31 34.05 7.75
C GLY A 418 1.94 32.57 7.59
N LEU A 419 2.58 31.87 6.69
CA LEU A 419 2.37 30.43 6.50
C LEU A 419 2.80 29.67 7.75
N THR A 420 2.09 28.57 8.07
CA THR A 420 2.39 27.74 9.21
C THR A 420 2.51 26.27 8.82
N ILE A 421 3.46 25.57 9.45
CA ILE A 421 3.59 24.12 9.36
C ILE A 421 3.62 23.56 10.77
N ARG A 422 2.69 22.63 11.06
CA ARG A 422 2.73 21.80 12.26
C ARG A 422 3.45 20.50 11.94
N HIS A 423 4.48 20.18 12.75
CA HIS A 423 5.23 18.93 12.66
C HIS A 423 5.02 18.14 13.93
N GLU A 424 4.49 16.94 13.81
CA GLU A 424 4.29 16.00 14.90
C GLU A 424 5.43 14.98 14.92
N PHE A 425 5.92 14.65 16.12
CA PHE A 425 7.00 13.70 16.31
C PHE A 425 6.79 12.89 17.59
N THR A 426 7.48 11.77 17.71
CA THR A 426 7.55 10.99 18.93
C THR A 426 8.90 11.18 19.59
N TYR A 427 8.94 11.26 20.92
CA TYR A 427 10.18 11.39 21.66
C TYR A 427 10.19 10.48 22.89
N ARG A 428 11.38 10.05 23.29
CA ARG A 428 11.59 9.32 24.53
C ARG A 428 11.86 10.34 25.63
N GLN A 429 11.09 10.30 26.73
CA GLN A 429 11.40 11.09 27.91
C GLN A 429 12.68 10.51 28.50
N ALA A 430 13.69 11.37 28.79
CA ALA A 430 14.84 10.94 29.56
C ALA A 430 14.31 10.41 30.91
N VAL A 431 14.58 9.14 31.18
CA VAL A 431 14.42 8.64 32.56
C VAL A 431 15.46 9.41 33.34
N GLU A 432 15.05 10.29 34.28
CA GLU A 432 15.96 10.79 35.29
C GLU A 432 16.47 9.54 36.03
N GLU A 433 17.70 9.15 35.75
CA GLU A 433 18.40 8.22 36.63
C GLU A 433 18.46 8.94 38.00
N PHE A 434 17.61 8.49 38.90
CA PHE A 434 17.81 8.77 40.32
C PHE A 434 19.19 8.17 40.68
N THR A 435 20.23 8.97 40.56
CA THR A 435 21.46 8.70 41.27
C THR A 435 21.11 8.87 42.75
N GLU A 436 20.90 7.74 43.42
CA GLU A 436 20.93 7.75 44.89
C GLU A 436 22.19 8.51 45.31
N PRO A 437 22.08 9.47 46.25
CA PRO A 437 23.25 10.16 46.72
C PRO A 437 24.18 9.09 47.31
N THR A 438 25.33 8.90 46.70
CA THR A 438 26.41 8.09 47.26
C THR A 438 26.74 8.70 48.62
N GLU A 439 26.43 7.96 49.68
CA GLU A 439 26.90 8.29 51.00
C GLU A 439 28.43 8.53 50.94
N PRO A 440 28.95 9.58 51.59
CA PRO A 440 30.38 9.82 51.56
C PRO A 440 31.09 8.64 52.19
N VAL A 441 31.93 7.97 51.43
CA VAL A 441 32.86 6.97 51.95
C VAL A 441 33.79 7.68 52.92
N ILE A 442 33.59 7.40 54.19
CA ILE A 442 34.53 7.82 55.27
C ILE A 442 35.79 6.98 55.05
N GLU A 443 36.81 7.55 54.45
CA GLU A 443 38.13 6.97 54.43
C GLU A 443 38.67 6.95 55.91
N ASP A 444 38.69 5.77 56.52
CA ASP A 444 39.44 5.48 57.72
C ASP A 444 40.96 5.62 57.43
N LYS A 445 41.56 6.75 57.82
CA LYS A 445 43.01 6.89 57.81
C LYS A 445 43.58 5.96 58.84
N PRO A 446 44.56 5.11 58.53
CA PRO A 446 45.32 4.38 59.55
C PRO A 446 46.11 5.33 60.41
N LEU A 447 45.98 5.21 61.73
CA LEU A 447 46.81 5.85 62.72
C LEU A 447 48.27 5.44 62.50
N GLU A 448 49.12 6.41 62.14
CA GLU A 448 50.56 6.27 62.22
C GLU A 448 50.95 6.15 63.67
N ASN A 449 51.55 5.03 64.02
CA ASN A 449 52.24 4.86 65.30
C ASN A 449 53.63 5.59 65.28
N PRO A 450 53.91 6.46 66.20
CA PRO A 450 55.30 6.97 66.37
C PRO A 450 56.04 6.08 67.33
N ILE A 451 57.07 5.36 66.90
CA ILE A 451 58.22 5.03 67.79
C ILE A 451 59.43 4.55 66.96
N ALA A 452 60.54 5.24 67.23
CA ALA A 452 61.96 5.00 67.12
C ALA A 452 62.62 5.10 65.78
#